data_d28b3b6c0c4277e44de9a6aabd9f31d4
#
_entry.id   d28b3b6c0c4277e44de9a6aabd9f31d4
#
_cell.length_a   1.000
_cell.length_b   1.000
_cell.length_c   1.000
_cell.angle_alpha   90.00
_cell.angle_beta   90.00
_cell.angle_gamma   90.00
#
_symmetry.space_group_name_H-M   'P 1'
#
loop_
_entity.id
_entity.type
_entity.pdbx_description
1 polymer ?
#
loop_
_entity_poly.entity_id
_entity_poly.type
_entity_poly.pdbx_seq_one_letter_code
_entity_poly.pdbx_strand_id
1 'polypeptide(L)'
;NPLYSTDETISNGFSHNAAENKTYYQLKLDYQREFDRHNVSAMVLFNRSSRAYDNRVEYRYQGISGRATYAYDNKYLTEFNIGYNGSENFAPGNRYGVFPAGSIGWVISREAFMKGTEKWLDNLKLRASFGLVGSDKISDNNDDRFAYLQFFQGGDGYSFGFNEFGSGYDGLKEGNFANPNLTWEKARKTNVGFDATLFNGKLTIAADYFREHRYDIITTLSDGDKMGYPDIVGKDAPFVNSGIVDNQGIDFELGWNSTIGKDFRYYIKPNFTFARNKIKFMNEVDYGNEYRQKTGRRLGEHFVYVVDHFVYDQAEADKLNAMNDGRGFQPWGELHPGDVVYKDLNQDGKIDDYGDRTHMGFPRTPEIQFGIPFGIQYKGFDVSVMFQGSLNSSILLNGAAVWDFPSYEQDQYGKVKHMHLNRWTEATKDVATYPRLTYGAYENNKNGNSSLFLYNANYIRLKNLEVGYSLPKNIIRFAGLQNVRFYVQGFKLTNIRQF
;
A
#
# COMPACT_ATOMS: atom_id res chain seq x y z
N ASN A 1 -7.32 -54.51 16.22
CA ASN A 1 -5.97 -54.74 15.67
C ASN A 1 -5.72 -53.65 14.62
N PRO A 2 -4.84 -52.72 14.87
CA PRO A 2 -4.38 -51.82 13.83
C PRO A 2 -3.40 -52.56 12.94
N LEU A 3 -3.75 -52.72 11.69
CA LEU A 3 -2.81 -53.14 10.65
C LEU A 3 -1.79 -52.02 10.45
N TYR A 4 -0.60 -52.17 10.99
CA TYR A 4 0.55 -51.35 10.59
C TYR A 4 0.89 -51.72 9.15
N SER A 5 0.75 -50.76 8.26
CA SER A 5 1.35 -50.83 6.93
C SER A 5 2.86 -50.74 7.11
N THR A 6 3.55 -51.76 6.72
CA THR A 6 5.02 -51.83 6.71
C THR A 6 5.61 -51.38 5.37
N ASP A 7 4.94 -50.55 4.65
CA ASP A 7 5.52 -49.94 3.46
C ASP A 7 6.42 -48.78 3.88
N GLU A 8 7.68 -49.12 4.17
CA GLU A 8 8.78 -48.14 4.21
C GLU A 8 9.04 -47.65 2.77
N THR A 9 8.23 -46.70 2.31
CA THR A 9 8.55 -45.92 1.11
C THR A 9 9.61 -44.91 1.49
N ILE A 10 10.87 -45.19 1.13
CA ILE A 10 11.92 -44.15 1.11
C ILE A 10 11.55 -43.18 0.03
N SER A 11 10.86 -42.11 0.39
CA SER A 11 10.64 -40.98 -0.52
C SER A 11 11.94 -40.19 -0.59
N ASN A 12 12.68 -40.31 -1.68
CA ASN A 12 13.76 -39.41 -2.02
C ASN A 12 13.13 -38.05 -2.39
N GLY A 13 12.87 -37.23 -1.38
CA GLY A 13 12.50 -35.85 -1.58
C GLY A 13 13.75 -35.05 -1.94
N PHE A 14 14.00 -34.84 -3.23
CA PHE A 14 14.89 -33.77 -3.65
C PHE A 14 14.16 -32.45 -3.43
N SER A 15 14.47 -31.72 -2.37
CA SER A 15 14.13 -30.31 -2.31
C SER A 15 15.08 -29.57 -3.23
N HIS A 16 14.64 -29.21 -4.40
CA HIS A 16 15.33 -28.24 -5.23
C HIS A 16 15.20 -26.90 -4.52
N ASN A 17 16.30 -26.42 -3.95
CA ASN A 17 16.40 -25.02 -3.62
C ASN A 17 16.35 -24.27 -4.95
N ALA A 18 15.27 -23.53 -5.18
CA ALA A 18 15.09 -22.78 -6.39
C ALA A 18 16.29 -21.85 -6.63
N ALA A 19 17.06 -22.12 -7.69
CA ALA A 19 18.19 -21.28 -8.04
C ALA A 19 17.70 -20.06 -8.81
N GLU A 20 18.06 -18.88 -8.35
CA GLU A 20 17.83 -17.61 -9.07
C GLU A 20 19.13 -17.19 -9.77
N ASN A 21 19.04 -16.98 -11.09
CA ASN A 21 20.10 -16.39 -11.88
C ASN A 21 19.64 -15.04 -12.44
N LYS A 22 20.36 -13.97 -12.11
CA LYS A 22 20.09 -12.63 -12.60
C LYS A 22 21.32 -12.08 -13.32
N THR A 23 21.13 -11.69 -14.57
CA THR A 23 22.15 -10.98 -15.35
C THR A 23 21.69 -9.56 -15.64
N TYR A 24 22.64 -8.62 -15.54
CA TYR A 24 22.40 -7.21 -15.82
C TYR A 24 23.55 -6.64 -16.61
N TYR A 25 23.24 -6.04 -17.75
CA TYR A 25 24.19 -5.33 -18.59
C TYR A 25 23.79 -3.87 -18.67
N GLN A 26 24.78 -2.99 -18.55
CA GLN A 26 24.59 -1.56 -18.65
C GLN A 26 25.72 -0.94 -19.45
N LEU A 27 25.36 -0.11 -20.42
CA LEU A 27 26.30 0.76 -21.13
C LEU A 27 25.83 2.19 -20.93
N LYS A 28 26.73 3.05 -20.45
CA LYS A 28 26.43 4.45 -20.15
C LYS A 28 27.44 5.35 -20.84
N LEU A 29 26.95 6.38 -21.51
CA LEU A 29 27.74 7.46 -22.06
C LEU A 29 27.31 8.78 -21.45
N ASP A 30 28.22 9.49 -20.83
CA ASP A 30 27.99 10.79 -20.21
C ASP A 30 28.79 11.87 -20.94
N TYR A 31 28.18 13.02 -21.13
CA TYR A 31 28.81 14.24 -21.60
C TYR A 31 28.48 15.38 -20.64
N GLN A 32 29.49 16.15 -20.24
CA GLN A 32 29.31 17.35 -19.42
C GLN A 32 30.27 18.41 -19.87
N ARG A 33 29.79 19.66 -20.04
CA ARG A 33 30.58 20.80 -20.39
C ARG A 33 30.03 22.11 -19.86
N GLU A 34 30.93 22.97 -19.39
CA GLU A 34 30.66 24.35 -18.99
C GLU A 34 31.20 25.30 -20.01
N PHE A 35 30.40 26.28 -20.42
CA PHE A 35 30.76 27.34 -21.37
C PHE A 35 30.31 28.67 -20.76
N ASP A 36 31.23 29.39 -20.14
CA ASP A 36 30.95 30.68 -19.48
C ASP A 36 29.78 30.51 -18.50
N ARG A 37 28.59 30.96 -18.87
CA ARG A 37 27.35 30.87 -18.03
C ARG A 37 26.48 29.66 -18.35
N HIS A 38 26.88 28.85 -19.30
CA HIS A 38 26.10 27.70 -19.77
C HIS A 38 26.70 26.40 -19.22
N ASN A 39 25.89 25.62 -18.54
CA ASN A 39 26.26 24.27 -18.12
C ASN A 39 25.34 23.27 -18.82
N VAL A 40 25.91 22.37 -19.58
CA VAL A 40 25.21 21.35 -20.36
C VAL A 40 25.64 19.97 -19.90
N SER A 41 24.70 19.08 -19.64
CA SER A 41 25.00 17.66 -19.51
C SER A 41 24.04 16.81 -20.32
N ALA A 42 24.56 15.71 -20.85
CA ALA A 42 23.75 14.70 -21.55
C ALA A 42 24.22 13.31 -21.15
N MET A 43 23.26 12.39 -21.07
CA MET A 43 23.51 10.99 -20.77
C MET A 43 22.68 10.12 -21.70
N VAL A 44 23.28 9.06 -22.22
CA VAL A 44 22.58 7.96 -22.88
C VAL A 44 22.91 6.67 -22.12
N LEU A 45 21.91 5.91 -21.79
CA LEU A 45 22.02 4.66 -21.05
C LEU A 45 21.30 3.57 -21.83
N PHE A 46 21.97 2.47 -22.12
CA PHE A 46 21.36 1.22 -22.52
C PHE A 46 21.44 0.24 -21.35
N ASN A 47 20.34 -0.45 -21.05
CA ASN A 47 20.33 -1.53 -20.07
C ASN A 47 19.55 -2.73 -20.59
N ARG A 48 19.98 -3.90 -20.14
CA ARG A 48 19.28 -5.17 -20.34
C ARG A 48 19.40 -6.00 -19.10
N SER A 49 18.29 -6.52 -18.62
CA SER A 49 18.26 -7.45 -17.51
C SER A 49 17.55 -8.74 -17.90
N SER A 50 17.99 -9.84 -17.32
CA SER A 50 17.43 -11.14 -17.45
C SER A 50 17.43 -11.81 -16.10
N ARG A 51 16.32 -12.45 -15.74
CA ARG A 51 16.14 -13.16 -14.47
C ARG A 51 15.49 -14.50 -14.73
N ALA A 52 16.23 -15.56 -14.50
CA ALA A 52 15.74 -16.92 -14.51
C ALA A 52 15.54 -17.41 -13.07
N TYR A 53 14.38 -17.94 -12.78
CA TYR A 53 14.03 -18.48 -11.49
C TYR A 53 13.55 -19.92 -11.67
N ASP A 54 14.32 -20.91 -11.17
CA ASP A 54 14.02 -22.31 -11.24
C ASP A 54 13.73 -22.76 -12.70
N ASN A 55 12.64 -23.47 -12.95
CA ASN A 55 12.18 -23.95 -14.25
C ASN A 55 11.26 -22.97 -14.99
N ARG A 56 11.12 -21.74 -14.50
CA ARG A 56 10.23 -20.73 -15.10
C ARG A 56 10.88 -20.09 -16.32
N VAL A 57 10.06 -19.66 -17.27
CA VAL A 57 10.52 -18.86 -18.42
C VAL A 57 11.23 -17.60 -17.92
N GLU A 58 12.42 -17.34 -18.46
CA GLU A 58 13.26 -16.22 -18.11
C GLU A 58 12.52 -14.88 -18.28
N TYR A 59 12.65 -13.99 -17.28
CA TYR A 59 12.10 -12.64 -17.31
C TYR A 59 13.11 -11.70 -17.95
N ARG A 60 12.78 -11.06 -19.06
CA ARG A 60 13.67 -10.18 -19.82
C ARG A 60 13.09 -8.77 -19.92
N TYR A 61 13.97 -7.83 -19.70
CA TYR A 61 13.69 -6.40 -19.82
C TYR A 61 14.87 -5.73 -20.50
N GLN A 62 14.60 -4.74 -21.36
CA GLN A 62 15.64 -3.90 -21.94
C GLN A 62 15.13 -2.49 -22.14
N GLY A 63 16.05 -1.52 -22.11
CA GLY A 63 15.68 -0.13 -22.30
C GLY A 63 16.85 0.75 -22.76
N ILE A 64 16.47 1.84 -23.39
CA ILE A 64 17.36 2.97 -23.67
C ILE A 64 16.79 4.17 -22.95
N SER A 65 17.62 4.87 -22.21
CA SER A 65 17.24 6.10 -21.52
C SER A 65 18.16 7.24 -21.94
N GLY A 66 17.58 8.38 -22.21
CA GLY A 66 18.30 9.63 -22.50
C GLY A 66 17.97 10.68 -21.45
N ARG A 67 18.96 11.44 -21.04
CA ARG A 67 18.81 12.61 -20.18
C ARG A 67 19.61 13.77 -20.72
N ALA A 68 19.03 14.95 -20.78
CA ALA A 68 19.72 16.19 -21.10
C ALA A 68 19.39 17.24 -20.04
N THR A 69 20.39 17.92 -19.51
CA THR A 69 20.22 19.04 -18.59
C THR A 69 20.90 20.28 -19.13
N TYR A 70 20.29 21.42 -18.89
CA TYR A 70 20.83 22.70 -19.22
C TYR A 70 20.61 23.70 -18.09
N ALA A 71 21.66 24.40 -17.69
CA ALA A 71 21.59 25.47 -16.73
C ALA A 71 22.24 26.75 -17.32
N TYR A 72 21.52 27.85 -17.26
CA TYR A 72 22.02 29.17 -17.62
C TYR A 72 22.24 30.02 -16.38
N ASP A 73 23.46 30.46 -16.15
CA ASP A 73 23.91 31.28 -15.01
C ASP A 73 23.55 30.66 -13.66
N ASN A 74 23.32 29.35 -13.64
CA ASN A 74 22.75 28.62 -12.49
C ASN A 74 21.41 29.23 -11.96
N LYS A 75 20.72 30.00 -12.79
CA LYS A 75 19.41 30.63 -12.50
C LYS A 75 18.27 29.88 -13.14
N TYR A 76 18.40 29.57 -14.44
CA TYR A 76 17.39 28.87 -15.22
C TYR A 76 17.88 27.46 -15.47
N LEU A 77 17.12 26.52 -15.00
CA LEU A 77 17.45 25.10 -15.04
C LEU A 77 16.40 24.36 -15.87
N THR A 78 16.83 23.52 -16.79
CA THR A 78 15.92 22.66 -17.54
C THR A 78 16.49 21.24 -17.58
N GLU A 79 15.60 20.27 -17.55
CA GLU A 79 15.96 18.87 -17.71
C GLU A 79 14.92 18.19 -18.60
N PHE A 80 15.40 17.37 -19.51
CA PHE A 80 14.58 16.51 -20.34
C PHE A 80 15.06 15.06 -20.19
N ASN A 81 14.13 14.15 -19.96
CA ASN A 81 14.36 12.72 -19.86
C ASN A 81 13.47 11.99 -20.86
N ILE A 82 13.95 10.91 -21.43
CA ILE A 82 13.18 10.01 -22.25
C ILE A 82 13.60 8.57 -21.95
N GLY A 83 12.64 7.71 -21.70
CA GLY A 83 12.82 6.27 -21.61
C GLY A 83 12.14 5.56 -22.78
N TYR A 84 12.84 4.64 -23.42
CA TYR A 84 12.30 3.70 -24.38
C TYR A 84 12.53 2.30 -23.87
N ASN A 85 11.49 1.70 -23.28
CA ASN A 85 11.59 0.47 -22.51
C ASN A 85 10.77 -0.65 -23.16
N GLY A 86 11.31 -1.87 -23.16
CA GLY A 86 10.69 -3.05 -23.71
C GLY A 86 10.51 -4.15 -22.67
N SER A 87 9.32 -4.73 -22.63
CA SER A 87 8.95 -5.85 -21.77
C SER A 87 8.35 -7.00 -22.56
N GLU A 88 8.70 -8.22 -22.18
CA GLU A 88 8.14 -9.44 -22.77
C GLU A 88 6.73 -9.78 -22.26
N ASN A 89 6.22 -9.05 -21.28
CA ASN A 89 4.86 -9.23 -20.77
C ASN A 89 3.79 -8.88 -21.81
N PHE A 90 4.18 -8.18 -22.88
CA PHE A 90 3.27 -7.75 -23.96
C PHE A 90 3.59 -8.43 -25.29
N ALA A 91 2.56 -8.56 -26.13
CA ALA A 91 2.70 -9.12 -27.48
C ALA A 91 3.68 -8.33 -28.36
N PRO A 92 4.29 -8.96 -29.37
CA PRO A 92 5.03 -8.23 -30.40
C PRO A 92 4.20 -7.09 -30.99
N GLY A 93 4.76 -5.87 -31.02
CA GLY A 93 4.04 -4.64 -31.39
C GLY A 93 3.68 -3.77 -30.20
N ASN A 94 3.39 -4.33 -29.01
CA ASN A 94 3.03 -3.61 -27.81
C ASN A 94 4.14 -3.64 -26.73
N ARG A 95 5.27 -4.31 -27.00
CA ARG A 95 6.37 -4.51 -26.05
C ARG A 95 7.04 -3.24 -25.61
N TYR A 96 7.13 -2.24 -26.48
CA TYR A 96 7.92 -1.04 -26.25
C TYR A 96 7.04 0.15 -25.90
N GLY A 97 7.41 0.85 -24.80
CA GLY A 97 6.78 2.08 -24.37
C GLY A 97 7.78 3.26 -24.39
N VAL A 98 7.29 4.45 -24.74
CA VAL A 98 8.05 5.71 -24.71
C VAL A 98 7.57 6.57 -23.55
N PHE A 99 8.48 6.98 -22.69
CA PHE A 99 8.18 7.69 -21.45
C PHE A 99 8.99 8.98 -21.34
N PRO A 100 8.51 10.08 -21.92
CA PRO A 100 9.15 11.38 -21.83
C PRO A 100 8.85 12.07 -20.51
N ALA A 101 9.81 12.85 -19.99
CA ALA A 101 9.63 13.74 -18.85
C ALA A 101 10.46 15.01 -19.02
N GLY A 102 9.95 16.13 -18.51
CA GLY A 102 10.65 17.40 -18.50
C GLY A 102 10.47 18.14 -17.19
N SER A 103 11.47 18.92 -16.81
CA SER A 103 11.40 19.79 -15.65
C SER A 103 12.06 21.13 -15.92
N ILE A 104 11.58 22.15 -15.22
CA ILE A 104 12.14 23.50 -15.20
C ILE A 104 12.36 23.92 -13.76
N GLY A 105 13.41 24.71 -13.55
CA GLY A 105 13.72 25.34 -12.28
C GLY A 105 14.17 26.76 -12.48
N TRP A 106 13.71 27.65 -11.61
CA TRP A 106 14.10 29.05 -11.61
C TRP A 106 14.59 29.44 -10.21
N VAL A 107 15.88 29.81 -10.13
CA VAL A 107 16.49 30.29 -8.88
C VAL A 107 16.27 31.80 -8.80
N ILE A 108 15.11 32.19 -8.30
CA ILE A 108 14.65 33.59 -8.24
C ILE A 108 15.59 34.44 -7.40
N SER A 109 16.11 33.91 -6.30
CA SER A 109 17.04 34.62 -5.39
C SER A 109 18.31 35.14 -6.07
N ARG A 110 18.67 34.58 -7.23
CA ARG A 110 19.84 35.02 -8.02
C ARG A 110 19.51 36.13 -9.01
N GLU A 111 18.28 36.59 -9.09
CA GLU A 111 17.88 37.68 -10.00
C GLU A 111 18.28 39.05 -9.46
N ALA A 112 18.56 39.98 -10.38
CA ALA A 112 18.99 41.30 -10.01
C ALA A 112 18.01 42.07 -9.14
N PHE A 113 16.72 41.85 -9.34
CA PHE A 113 15.65 42.47 -8.55
C PHE A 113 15.55 41.92 -7.12
N MET A 114 16.19 40.77 -6.82
CA MET A 114 16.21 40.16 -5.49
C MET A 114 17.43 40.53 -4.65
N LYS A 115 18.39 41.32 -5.17
CA LYS A 115 19.60 41.72 -4.43
C LYS A 115 19.31 42.37 -3.08
N GLY A 116 18.17 43.07 -2.91
CA GLY A 116 17.78 43.66 -1.65
C GLY A 116 17.35 42.68 -0.55
N THR A 117 17.06 41.42 -0.92
CA THR A 117 16.57 40.39 -0.02
C THR A 117 17.67 39.49 0.54
N GLU A 118 18.91 39.57 0.07
CA GLU A 118 20.04 38.71 0.43
C GLU A 118 20.33 38.65 1.94
N LYS A 119 19.88 39.65 2.70
CA LYS A 119 20.06 39.70 4.17
C LYS A 119 19.24 38.64 4.92
N TRP A 120 18.12 38.21 4.33
CA TRP A 120 17.21 37.27 4.97
C TRP A 120 16.81 36.09 4.11
N LEU A 121 16.94 36.21 2.77
CA LEU A 121 16.61 35.16 1.81
C LEU A 121 17.91 34.70 1.11
N ASP A 122 18.41 33.53 1.49
CA ASP A 122 19.66 32.97 0.95
C ASP A 122 19.43 32.30 -0.40
N ASN A 123 18.31 31.58 -0.53
CA ASN A 123 17.94 30.87 -1.75
C ASN A 123 16.41 30.79 -1.88
N LEU A 124 15.90 31.02 -3.06
CA LEU A 124 14.53 30.72 -3.45
C LEU A 124 14.54 30.13 -4.86
N LYS A 125 14.09 28.89 -4.98
CA LYS A 125 14.00 28.17 -6.23
C LYS A 125 12.55 27.71 -6.44
N LEU A 126 11.96 28.03 -7.56
CA LEU A 126 10.73 27.42 -8.05
C LEU A 126 11.07 26.27 -8.98
N ARG A 127 10.24 25.23 -8.94
CA ARG A 127 10.41 24.05 -9.81
C ARG A 127 9.05 23.53 -10.27
N ALA A 128 9.05 23.02 -11.49
CA ALA A 128 7.90 22.33 -12.06
C ALA A 128 8.41 21.16 -12.91
N SER A 129 7.69 20.06 -12.86
CA SER A 129 7.97 18.88 -13.67
C SER A 129 6.70 18.26 -14.19
N PHE A 130 6.79 17.69 -15.39
CA PHE A 130 5.75 16.88 -16.01
C PHE A 130 6.39 15.68 -16.68
N GLY A 131 5.81 14.49 -16.51
CA GLY A 131 6.35 13.29 -17.12
C GLY A 131 5.34 12.17 -17.26
N LEU A 132 5.64 11.28 -18.19
CA LEU A 132 4.94 10.02 -18.40
C LEU A 132 5.80 8.88 -17.84
N VAL A 133 5.21 7.99 -17.05
CA VAL A 133 5.83 6.78 -16.51
C VAL A 133 4.99 5.58 -16.92
N GLY A 134 5.65 4.48 -17.27
CA GLY A 134 4.99 3.21 -17.59
C GLY A 134 5.28 2.12 -16.56
N SER A 135 4.33 1.19 -16.42
CA SER A 135 4.48 -0.06 -15.69
C SER A 135 4.09 -1.22 -16.58
N ASP A 136 4.88 -2.28 -16.57
CA ASP A 136 4.63 -3.53 -17.31
C ASP A 136 4.08 -4.64 -16.42
N LYS A 137 3.74 -4.31 -15.16
CA LYS A 137 3.21 -5.27 -14.20
C LYS A 137 1.76 -5.60 -14.53
N ILE A 138 1.46 -6.88 -14.78
CA ILE A 138 0.11 -7.34 -15.11
C ILE A 138 -0.71 -7.51 -13.83
N SER A 139 -0.17 -8.21 -12.83
CA SER A 139 -0.82 -8.43 -11.54
C SER A 139 0.21 -8.52 -10.41
N ASP A 140 -0.26 -8.71 -9.17
CA ASP A 140 0.61 -9.00 -8.03
C ASP A 140 1.12 -10.44 -8.04
N ASN A 141 0.46 -11.32 -8.80
CA ASN A 141 0.89 -12.69 -9.01
C ASN A 141 1.96 -12.75 -10.11
N ASN A 142 3.16 -13.23 -9.78
CA ASN A 142 4.26 -13.38 -10.75
C ASN A 142 3.97 -14.41 -11.85
N ASP A 143 2.93 -15.21 -11.73
CA ASP A 143 2.55 -16.24 -12.69
C ASP A 143 1.66 -15.69 -13.82
N ASP A 144 1.09 -14.47 -13.67
CA ASP A 144 0.25 -13.82 -14.69
C ASP A 144 1.05 -13.13 -15.82
N ARG A 145 2.17 -13.71 -16.19
CA ARG A 145 2.99 -13.25 -17.33
C ARG A 145 2.42 -13.74 -18.65
N PHE A 146 2.75 -13.04 -19.72
CA PHE A 146 2.36 -13.43 -21.08
C PHE A 146 0.84 -13.56 -21.29
N ALA A 147 0.05 -12.71 -20.60
CA ALA A 147 -1.41 -12.71 -20.70
C ALA A 147 -1.95 -12.48 -22.14
N TYR A 148 -1.06 -12.25 -23.11
CA TYR A 148 -1.37 -12.22 -24.53
C TYR A 148 -1.38 -13.61 -25.21
N LEU A 149 -0.98 -14.66 -24.47
CA LEU A 149 -1.00 -16.05 -24.91
C LEU A 149 -2.13 -16.80 -24.19
N GLN A 150 -2.73 -17.78 -24.89
CA GLN A 150 -3.68 -18.67 -24.26
C GLN A 150 -2.93 -19.72 -23.43
N PHE A 151 -3.27 -19.82 -22.15
CA PHE A 151 -2.73 -20.82 -21.24
C PHE A 151 -3.75 -21.91 -20.96
N PHE A 152 -3.21 -23.09 -20.64
CA PHE A 152 -3.95 -24.21 -20.08
C PHE A 152 -3.43 -24.43 -18.65
N GLN A 153 -4.34 -24.71 -17.74
CA GLN A 153 -4.04 -24.95 -16.32
C GLN A 153 -4.71 -26.25 -15.86
N GLY A 154 -4.30 -26.76 -14.71
CA GLY A 154 -4.96 -27.90 -14.09
C GLY A 154 -6.45 -27.62 -13.88
N GLY A 155 -7.29 -28.53 -14.33
CA GLY A 155 -8.74 -28.52 -14.13
C GLY A 155 -9.15 -29.59 -13.15
N ASP A 156 -10.46 -29.71 -12.90
CA ASP A 156 -11.01 -30.76 -12.07
C ASP A 156 -10.67 -32.13 -12.65
N GLY A 157 -10.21 -33.03 -11.79
CA GLY A 157 -9.89 -34.38 -12.17
C GLY A 157 -11.15 -35.20 -12.49
N TYR A 158 -10.99 -36.22 -13.31
CA TYR A 158 -12.05 -37.18 -13.61
C TYR A 158 -11.62 -38.59 -13.15
N SER A 159 -12.50 -39.26 -12.43
CA SER A 159 -12.28 -40.65 -11.99
C SER A 159 -13.07 -41.61 -12.92
N PHE A 160 -12.34 -42.55 -13.53
CA PHE A 160 -12.95 -43.61 -14.31
C PHE A 160 -13.10 -44.88 -13.45
N GLY A 161 -14.25 -45.49 -13.48
CA GLY A 161 -14.54 -46.79 -12.83
C GLY A 161 -15.65 -46.74 -11.79
N PHE A 162 -16.08 -47.94 -11.36
CA PHE A 162 -17.16 -48.13 -10.40
C PHE A 162 -16.70 -48.00 -8.95
N ASN A 163 -15.41 -47.90 -8.68
CA ASN A 163 -14.86 -47.78 -7.32
C ASN A 163 -14.51 -46.32 -7.01
N GLU A 164 -14.96 -45.86 -5.88
CA GLU A 164 -14.65 -44.52 -5.33
C GLU A 164 -13.14 -44.27 -5.14
N PHE A 165 -12.32 -45.27 -5.32
CA PHE A 165 -10.84 -45.23 -5.24
C PHE A 165 -10.15 -45.37 -6.59
N GLY A 166 -10.83 -45.11 -7.70
CA GLY A 166 -10.22 -45.05 -9.02
C GLY A 166 -9.15 -43.97 -9.08
N SER A 167 -8.05 -44.25 -9.80
CA SER A 167 -7.02 -43.25 -10.08
C SER A 167 -7.68 -42.03 -10.74
N GLY A 168 -7.72 -40.90 -10.01
CA GLY A 168 -8.16 -39.64 -10.58
C GLY A 168 -7.12 -39.18 -11.61
N TYR A 169 -7.59 -38.80 -12.78
CA TYR A 169 -6.75 -38.15 -13.77
C TYR A 169 -6.99 -36.65 -13.68
N ASP A 170 -5.92 -35.88 -13.53
CA ASP A 170 -6.00 -34.43 -13.52
C ASP A 170 -6.53 -33.94 -14.89
N GLY A 171 -7.56 -33.12 -14.84
CA GLY A 171 -8.11 -32.47 -16.03
C GLY A 171 -7.26 -31.28 -16.44
N LEU A 172 -7.41 -30.87 -17.71
CA LEU A 172 -6.90 -29.59 -18.21
C LEU A 172 -8.07 -28.68 -18.55
N LYS A 173 -8.00 -27.42 -18.11
CA LYS A 173 -8.93 -26.38 -18.52
C LYS A 173 -8.19 -25.21 -19.13
N GLU A 174 -8.86 -24.46 -19.97
CA GLU A 174 -8.32 -23.19 -20.45
C GLU A 174 -8.32 -22.18 -19.30
N GLY A 175 -7.22 -21.43 -19.20
CA GLY A 175 -7.11 -20.30 -18.28
C GLY A 175 -7.79 -19.04 -18.81
N ASN A 176 -7.35 -17.88 -18.35
CA ASN A 176 -7.86 -16.59 -18.79
C ASN A 176 -7.81 -16.45 -20.31
N PHE A 177 -8.78 -15.73 -20.88
CA PHE A 177 -8.71 -15.39 -22.30
C PHE A 177 -7.44 -14.58 -22.61
N ALA A 178 -6.77 -14.94 -23.67
CA ALA A 178 -5.61 -14.21 -24.18
C ALA A 178 -6.01 -12.81 -24.66
N ASN A 179 -5.22 -11.79 -24.30
CA ASN A 179 -5.40 -10.44 -24.83
C ASN A 179 -4.12 -9.92 -25.51
N PRO A 180 -3.98 -10.10 -26.83
CA PRO A 180 -2.81 -9.61 -27.57
C PRO A 180 -2.71 -8.08 -27.63
N ASN A 181 -3.77 -7.34 -27.29
CA ASN A 181 -3.80 -5.88 -27.28
C ASN A 181 -3.33 -5.27 -25.95
N LEU A 182 -2.97 -6.11 -24.98
CA LEU A 182 -2.49 -5.64 -23.68
C LEU A 182 -1.22 -4.79 -23.86
N THR A 183 -1.17 -3.66 -23.17
CA THR A 183 -0.06 -2.69 -23.24
C THR A 183 0.27 -2.11 -21.86
N TRP A 184 1.28 -1.26 -21.82
CA TRP A 184 1.78 -0.59 -20.63
C TRP A 184 0.67 0.20 -19.90
N GLU A 185 0.59 0.02 -18.59
CA GLU A 185 -0.08 0.96 -17.71
C GLU A 185 0.71 2.26 -17.71
N LYS A 186 0.04 3.43 -17.71
CA LYS A 186 0.67 4.74 -17.83
C LYS A 186 0.24 5.68 -16.72
N ALA A 187 1.17 6.50 -16.24
CA ALA A 187 0.91 7.53 -15.26
C ALA A 187 1.49 8.87 -15.74
N ARG A 188 0.62 9.87 -15.90
CA ARG A 188 1.03 11.27 -16.08
C ARG A 188 1.25 11.88 -14.72
N LYS A 189 2.47 12.34 -14.47
CA LYS A 189 2.86 12.94 -13.19
C LYS A 189 3.18 14.41 -13.39
N THR A 190 2.59 15.25 -12.56
CA THR A 190 2.86 16.69 -12.49
C THR A 190 3.28 17.01 -11.07
N ASN A 191 4.35 17.78 -10.92
CA ASN A 191 4.79 18.29 -9.64
C ASN A 191 5.16 19.77 -9.80
N VAL A 192 4.70 20.61 -8.87
CA VAL A 192 5.07 22.04 -8.78
C VAL A 192 5.44 22.31 -7.34
N GLY A 193 6.60 22.91 -7.13
CA GLY A 193 7.11 23.16 -5.79
C GLY A 193 8.08 24.31 -5.72
N PHE A 194 8.49 24.62 -4.50
CA PHE A 194 9.54 25.58 -4.23
C PHE A 194 10.45 25.11 -3.10
N ASP A 195 11.70 25.58 -3.17
CA ASP A 195 12.69 25.41 -2.11
C ASP A 195 13.15 26.80 -1.67
N ALA A 196 13.07 27.09 -0.38
CA ALA A 196 13.53 28.34 0.22
C ALA A 196 14.52 28.09 1.34
N THR A 197 15.57 28.89 1.38
CA THR A 197 16.54 28.93 2.49
C THR A 197 16.65 30.37 2.96
N LEU A 198 16.51 30.59 4.26
CA LEU A 198 16.43 31.92 4.87
C LEU A 198 17.35 32.03 6.09
N PHE A 199 17.69 33.27 6.43
CA PHE A 199 18.41 33.65 7.63
C PHE A 199 19.76 32.94 7.79
N ASN A 200 20.58 32.98 6.74
CA ASN A 200 21.88 32.32 6.66
C ASN A 200 21.79 30.80 6.92
N GLY A 201 20.86 30.13 6.24
CA GLY A 201 20.66 28.69 6.33
C GLY A 201 19.98 28.20 7.61
N LYS A 202 19.44 29.11 8.44
CA LYS A 202 18.74 28.70 9.68
C LYS A 202 17.38 28.11 9.39
N LEU A 203 16.65 28.64 8.43
CA LEU A 203 15.33 28.16 8.03
C LEU A 203 15.39 27.63 6.60
N THR A 204 14.95 26.39 6.44
CA THR A 204 14.73 25.76 5.14
C THR A 204 13.28 25.37 5.00
N ILE A 205 12.66 25.62 3.85
CA ILE A 205 11.29 25.26 3.53
C ILE A 205 11.29 24.61 2.15
N ALA A 206 10.66 23.45 2.05
CA ALA A 206 10.33 22.83 0.77
C ALA A 206 8.84 22.48 0.76
N ALA A 207 8.17 22.80 -0.33
CA ALA A 207 6.78 22.45 -0.51
C ALA A 207 6.51 22.05 -1.94
N ASP A 208 5.76 20.97 -2.11
CA ASP A 208 5.39 20.40 -3.39
C ASP A 208 3.90 20.12 -3.42
N TYR A 209 3.26 20.47 -4.52
CA TYR A 209 1.99 19.91 -4.93
C TYR A 209 2.24 18.92 -6.05
N PHE A 210 1.73 17.71 -5.91
CA PHE A 210 1.80 16.69 -6.94
C PHE A 210 0.43 16.20 -7.37
N ARG A 211 0.36 15.83 -8.65
CA ARG A 211 -0.80 15.14 -9.22
C ARG A 211 -0.32 14.02 -10.14
N GLU A 212 -0.92 12.85 -9.96
CA GLU A 212 -0.74 11.68 -10.82
C GLU A 212 -2.09 11.29 -11.41
N HIS A 213 -2.14 11.19 -12.74
CA HIS A 213 -3.26 10.62 -13.48
C HIS A 213 -2.80 9.30 -14.09
N ARG A 214 -3.24 8.21 -13.48
CA ARG A 214 -2.91 6.84 -13.89
C ARG A 214 -4.05 6.30 -14.73
N TYR A 215 -3.74 5.81 -15.92
CA TYR A 215 -4.70 5.30 -16.90
C TYR A 215 -4.14 4.08 -17.62
N ASP A 216 -4.97 3.41 -18.39
CA ASP A 216 -4.64 2.11 -18.97
C ASP A 216 -4.21 1.10 -17.89
N ILE A 217 -4.74 1.23 -16.65
CA ILE A 217 -4.43 0.30 -15.56
C ILE A 217 -4.90 -1.08 -15.95
N ILE A 218 -4.02 -2.06 -15.80
CA ILE A 218 -4.34 -3.44 -16.13
C ILE A 218 -5.22 -4.01 -15.02
N THR A 219 -6.42 -4.44 -15.39
CA THR A 219 -7.40 -5.05 -14.50
C THR A 219 -7.97 -6.30 -15.16
N THR A 220 -8.56 -7.20 -14.37
CA THR A 220 -9.42 -8.25 -14.90
C THR A 220 -10.85 -7.74 -14.99
N LEU A 221 -11.65 -8.32 -15.89
CA LEU A 221 -13.09 -8.06 -15.94
C LEU A 221 -13.85 -8.83 -14.85
N SER A 222 -13.16 -9.67 -14.07
CA SER A 222 -13.67 -10.46 -12.95
C SER A 222 -13.07 -10.01 -11.64
N ASP A 223 -13.34 -8.79 -11.18
CA ASP A 223 -12.89 -8.35 -9.87
C ASP A 223 -13.82 -8.91 -8.78
N GLY A 224 -13.54 -10.13 -8.33
CA GLY A 224 -14.12 -10.75 -7.12
C GLY A 224 -15.63 -11.00 -7.09
N ASP A 225 -16.40 -10.18 -7.74
CA ASP A 225 -17.87 -10.17 -7.71
C ASP A 225 -18.45 -10.51 -9.10
N LYS A 226 -18.08 -11.63 -9.71
CA LYS A 226 -18.75 -12.24 -10.89
C LYS A 226 -19.07 -11.29 -12.04
N MET A 227 -18.17 -10.39 -12.39
CA MET A 227 -18.45 -9.21 -13.16
C MET A 227 -18.14 -9.38 -14.64
N GLY A 228 -19.15 -9.20 -15.44
CA GLY A 228 -19.03 -8.98 -16.88
C GLY A 228 -18.72 -10.22 -17.72
N TYR A 229 -18.32 -11.35 -17.10
CA TYR A 229 -18.01 -12.59 -17.80
C TYR A 229 -18.77 -13.76 -17.16
N PRO A 230 -19.80 -14.30 -17.80
CA PRO A 230 -20.59 -15.40 -17.24
C PRO A 230 -19.77 -16.67 -17.07
N ASP A 231 -19.86 -17.33 -15.92
CA ASP A 231 -19.18 -18.62 -15.63
C ASP A 231 -19.49 -19.72 -16.67
N ILE A 232 -20.64 -19.64 -17.33
CA ILE A 232 -21.05 -20.57 -18.39
C ILE A 232 -20.11 -20.59 -19.61
N VAL A 233 -19.28 -19.54 -19.76
CA VAL A 233 -18.26 -19.48 -20.81
C VAL A 233 -17.11 -20.46 -20.53
N GLY A 234 -16.94 -20.88 -19.28
CA GLY A 234 -15.95 -21.87 -18.87
C GLY A 234 -14.49 -21.37 -18.89
N LYS A 235 -14.28 -20.05 -19.02
CA LYS A 235 -12.96 -19.39 -19.01
C LYS A 235 -12.99 -18.18 -18.11
N ASP A 236 -11.84 -17.88 -17.50
CA ASP A 236 -11.67 -16.67 -16.73
C ASP A 236 -11.54 -15.43 -17.63
N ALA A 237 -11.99 -14.28 -17.15
CA ALA A 237 -11.96 -13.03 -17.90
C ALA A 237 -10.52 -12.60 -18.26
N PRO A 238 -10.33 -11.95 -19.44
CA PRO A 238 -9.02 -11.46 -19.83
C PRO A 238 -8.56 -10.28 -18.98
N PHE A 239 -7.25 -10.10 -18.93
CA PHE A 239 -6.67 -8.81 -18.51
C PHE A 239 -6.91 -7.74 -19.57
N VAL A 240 -7.28 -6.54 -19.14
CA VAL A 240 -7.55 -5.40 -20.04
C VAL A 240 -6.98 -4.12 -19.47
N ASN A 241 -6.60 -3.18 -20.34
CA ASN A 241 -6.17 -1.84 -19.96
C ASN A 241 -7.39 -0.91 -19.85
N SER A 242 -8.00 -0.81 -18.68
CA SER A 242 -9.24 -0.05 -18.55
C SER A 242 -9.34 0.84 -17.29
N GLY A 243 -8.60 0.56 -16.23
CA GLY A 243 -8.70 1.31 -15.00
C GLY A 243 -8.11 2.73 -15.10
N ILE A 244 -8.75 3.69 -14.39
CA ILE A 244 -8.26 5.07 -14.26
C ILE A 244 -8.32 5.49 -12.80
N VAL A 245 -7.19 5.98 -12.27
CA VAL A 245 -7.08 6.49 -10.89
C VAL A 245 -6.32 7.81 -10.90
N ASP A 246 -6.89 8.82 -10.27
CA ASP A 246 -6.20 10.06 -9.95
C ASP A 246 -5.63 9.99 -8.53
N ASN A 247 -4.42 10.50 -8.34
CA ASN A 247 -3.83 10.72 -7.02
C ASN A 247 -3.26 12.14 -6.96
N GLN A 248 -3.47 12.85 -5.86
CA GLN A 248 -2.93 14.19 -5.67
C GLN A 248 -2.62 14.43 -4.21
N GLY A 249 -1.69 15.35 -3.96
CA GLY A 249 -1.29 15.63 -2.60
C GLY A 249 -0.32 16.78 -2.48
N ILE A 250 0.13 16.98 -1.24
CA ILE A 250 1.07 18.02 -0.86
C ILE A 250 2.14 17.35 0.01
N ASP A 251 3.42 17.62 -0.32
CA ASP A 251 4.56 17.35 0.53
C ASP A 251 5.09 18.67 1.08
N PHE A 252 5.39 18.68 2.38
CA PHE A 252 5.90 19.84 3.06
C PHE A 252 7.04 19.45 4.01
N GLU A 253 8.14 20.18 3.93
CA GLU A 253 9.27 20.06 4.84
C GLU A 253 9.67 21.44 5.35
N LEU A 254 9.94 21.52 6.64
CA LEU A 254 10.49 22.70 7.29
C LEU A 254 11.70 22.30 8.12
N GLY A 255 12.78 23.02 8.00
CA GLY A 255 13.96 22.83 8.82
C GLY A 255 14.33 24.14 9.50
N TRP A 256 14.32 24.13 10.82
CA TRP A 256 14.87 25.23 11.61
C TRP A 256 16.08 24.74 12.41
N ASN A 257 17.19 25.39 12.25
CA ASN A 257 18.37 25.14 13.06
C ASN A 257 19.00 26.47 13.50
N SER A 258 19.39 26.56 14.76
CA SER A 258 19.98 27.78 15.29
C SER A 258 20.88 27.50 16.49
N THR A 259 21.73 28.48 16.78
CA THR A 259 22.62 28.47 17.94
C THR A 259 22.37 29.72 18.78
N ILE A 260 22.18 29.56 20.08
CA ILE A 260 22.05 30.63 21.05
C ILE A 260 23.33 30.68 21.87
N GLY A 261 24.00 31.83 21.84
CA GLY A 261 25.32 31.98 22.45
C GLY A 261 26.36 31.08 21.75
N LYS A 262 27.29 30.48 22.52
CA LYS A 262 28.38 29.64 21.97
C LYS A 262 28.10 28.14 22.06
N ASP A 263 27.24 27.73 23.01
CA ASP A 263 27.16 26.33 23.44
C ASP A 263 25.81 25.68 23.19
N PHE A 264 24.73 26.48 23.06
CA PHE A 264 23.38 25.93 22.91
C PHE A 264 22.98 25.88 21.43
N ARG A 265 22.80 24.67 20.90
CA ARG A 265 22.32 24.41 19.53
C ARG A 265 21.00 23.68 19.61
N TYR A 266 20.09 24.01 18.69
CA TYR A 266 18.82 23.30 18.58
C TYR A 266 18.36 23.25 17.12
N TYR A 267 17.59 22.20 16.82
CA TYR A 267 16.94 22.05 15.53
C TYR A 267 15.55 21.44 15.68
N ILE A 268 14.68 21.76 14.73
CA ILE A 268 13.40 21.11 14.51
C ILE A 268 13.19 20.98 13.00
N LYS A 269 12.78 19.79 12.51
CA LYS A 269 12.65 19.49 11.08
C LYS A 269 11.37 18.72 10.78
N PRO A 270 10.18 19.32 11.00
CA PRO A 270 8.93 18.64 10.66
C PRO A 270 8.84 18.39 9.17
N ASN A 271 8.29 17.22 8.84
CA ASN A 271 7.85 16.86 7.50
C ASN A 271 6.39 16.39 7.56
N PHE A 272 5.68 16.59 6.48
CA PHE A 272 4.26 16.30 6.36
C PHE A 272 3.93 15.93 4.91
N THR A 273 3.20 14.83 4.73
CA THR A 273 2.65 14.41 3.44
C THR A 273 1.15 14.23 3.59
N PHE A 274 0.41 14.81 2.67
CA PHE A 274 -0.99 14.49 2.44
C PHE A 274 -1.16 13.98 1.01
N ALA A 275 -1.74 12.79 0.83
CA ALA A 275 -2.04 12.21 -0.47
C ALA A 275 -3.43 11.58 -0.47
N ARG A 276 -4.22 11.87 -1.51
CA ARG A 276 -5.54 11.28 -1.69
C ARG A 276 -5.74 10.85 -3.12
N ASN A 277 -6.10 9.59 -3.29
CA ASN A 277 -6.47 9.04 -4.58
C ASN A 277 -8.00 9.03 -4.77
N LYS A 278 -8.41 8.89 -6.05
CA LYS A 278 -9.80 8.69 -6.44
C LYS A 278 -9.86 7.79 -7.67
N ILE A 279 -10.64 6.73 -7.57
CA ILE A 279 -10.98 5.88 -8.72
C ILE A 279 -11.86 6.70 -9.65
N LYS A 280 -11.40 6.93 -10.88
CA LYS A 280 -12.13 7.69 -11.90
C LYS A 280 -12.94 6.78 -12.78
N PHE A 281 -12.40 5.60 -13.03
CA PHE A 281 -13.06 4.56 -13.81
C PHE A 281 -12.51 3.18 -13.45
N MET A 282 -13.37 2.22 -13.33
CA MET A 282 -13.07 0.79 -13.32
C MET A 282 -14.25 0.04 -13.95
N ASN A 283 -13.97 -1.16 -14.45
CA ASN A 283 -15.04 -2.04 -14.93
C ASN A 283 -15.74 -2.65 -13.73
N GLU A 284 -16.84 -2.06 -13.31
CA GLU A 284 -17.67 -2.60 -12.23
C GLU A 284 -19.12 -2.75 -12.70
N VAL A 285 -19.86 -3.70 -12.11
CA VAL A 285 -21.29 -3.86 -12.38
C VAL A 285 -22.05 -2.72 -11.74
N ASP A 286 -23.03 -2.23 -12.43
CA ASP A 286 -24.03 -1.37 -11.84
C ASP A 286 -25.03 -2.22 -11.05
N TYR A 287 -24.90 -2.22 -9.72
CA TYR A 287 -25.83 -2.88 -8.82
C TYR A 287 -27.09 -2.05 -8.54
N GLY A 288 -27.21 -0.86 -9.17
CA GLY A 288 -28.32 0.05 -8.91
C GLY A 288 -28.20 0.84 -7.58
N ASN A 289 -27.20 0.54 -6.76
CA ASN A 289 -26.98 1.15 -5.45
C ASN A 289 -25.65 1.92 -5.42
N GLU A 290 -25.71 3.25 -5.39
CA GLU A 290 -24.52 4.12 -5.40
C GLU A 290 -23.54 3.86 -4.24
N TYR A 291 -24.04 3.42 -3.08
CA TYR A 291 -23.20 3.14 -1.92
C TYR A 291 -22.28 1.91 -2.12
N ARG A 292 -22.54 1.09 -3.13
CA ARG A 292 -21.70 -0.05 -3.52
C ARG A 292 -20.61 0.31 -4.51
N GLN A 293 -20.81 1.36 -5.31
CA GLN A 293 -19.89 1.72 -6.38
C GLN A 293 -18.51 2.10 -5.83
N LYS A 294 -17.48 1.52 -6.41
CA LYS A 294 -16.07 1.83 -6.14
C LYS A 294 -15.61 3.06 -6.92
N THR A 295 -16.17 3.29 -8.12
CA THR A 295 -15.91 4.48 -8.93
C THR A 295 -16.32 5.74 -8.18
N GLY A 296 -15.44 6.72 -8.14
CA GLY A 296 -15.63 7.94 -7.37
C GLY A 296 -15.10 7.90 -5.94
N ARG A 297 -14.74 6.72 -5.42
CA ARG A 297 -14.18 6.51 -4.07
C ARG A 297 -12.66 6.38 -4.09
N ARG A 298 -12.09 6.21 -2.90
CA ARG A 298 -10.65 6.01 -2.73
C ARG A 298 -10.30 4.53 -2.93
N LEU A 299 -9.17 4.28 -3.53
CA LEU A 299 -8.62 2.93 -3.64
C LEU A 299 -8.28 2.39 -2.26
N GLY A 300 -8.75 1.17 -1.95
CA GLY A 300 -8.46 0.49 -0.68
C GLY A 300 -9.37 0.92 0.48
N GLU A 301 -10.50 1.59 0.24
CA GLU A 301 -11.55 1.73 1.24
C GLU A 301 -12.12 0.37 1.63
N HIS A 302 -12.49 0.22 2.90
CA HIS A 302 -13.08 -1.02 3.40
C HIS A 302 -14.54 -1.15 2.96
N PHE A 303 -14.91 -2.33 2.49
CA PHE A 303 -16.26 -2.64 2.03
C PHE A 303 -16.87 -3.65 2.98
N VAL A 304 -17.81 -3.18 3.84
CA VAL A 304 -18.24 -3.91 5.04
C VAL A 304 -19.76 -3.93 5.20
N TYR A 305 -20.24 -4.92 5.92
CA TYR A 305 -21.56 -4.91 6.54
C TYR A 305 -21.57 -3.93 7.72
N VAL A 306 -22.57 -3.06 7.78
CA VAL A 306 -22.72 -2.10 8.87
C VAL A 306 -23.49 -2.75 10.02
N VAL A 307 -22.88 -2.84 11.20
CA VAL A 307 -23.58 -3.31 12.40
C VAL A 307 -24.68 -2.32 12.75
N ASP A 308 -25.87 -2.84 12.97
CA ASP A 308 -27.01 -2.08 13.49
C ASP A 308 -27.05 -2.13 15.02
N HIS A 309 -27.23 -3.34 15.56
CA HIS A 309 -27.28 -3.56 17.01
C HIS A 309 -26.97 -5.04 17.34
N PHE A 310 -27.03 -5.41 18.60
CA PHE A 310 -27.02 -6.81 19.03
C PHE A 310 -28.44 -7.24 19.35
N VAL A 311 -28.84 -8.45 18.93
CA VAL A 311 -30.13 -9.02 19.23
C VAL A 311 -30.45 -8.87 20.72
N TYR A 312 -31.54 -8.17 21.05
CA TYR A 312 -31.81 -7.75 22.41
C TYR A 312 -32.33 -8.88 23.29
N ASP A 313 -33.26 -9.70 22.77
CA ASP A 313 -33.89 -10.80 23.49
C ASP A 313 -34.32 -11.95 22.55
N GLN A 314 -34.91 -13.00 23.14
CA GLN A 314 -35.36 -14.17 22.38
C GLN A 314 -36.53 -13.86 21.44
N ALA A 315 -37.40 -12.93 21.80
CA ALA A 315 -38.53 -12.58 20.97
C ALA A 315 -38.11 -11.89 19.68
N GLU A 316 -37.07 -11.06 19.75
CA GLU A 316 -36.45 -10.47 18.58
C GLU A 316 -35.70 -11.51 17.73
N ALA A 317 -34.94 -12.41 18.37
CA ALA A 317 -34.29 -13.52 17.67
C ALA A 317 -35.29 -14.35 16.88
N ASP A 318 -36.40 -14.77 17.52
CA ASP A 318 -37.43 -15.58 16.89
C ASP A 318 -38.08 -14.85 15.70
N LYS A 319 -38.29 -13.53 15.80
CA LYS A 319 -38.84 -12.70 14.74
C LYS A 319 -37.89 -12.65 13.54
N LEU A 320 -36.60 -12.41 13.78
CA LEU A 320 -35.58 -12.32 12.71
C LEU A 320 -35.36 -13.68 12.03
N ASN A 321 -35.37 -14.77 12.79
CA ASN A 321 -35.20 -16.12 12.26
C ASN A 321 -36.42 -16.60 11.45
N ALA A 322 -37.62 -16.09 11.73
CA ALA A 322 -38.83 -16.42 10.98
C ALA A 322 -38.93 -15.64 9.64
N MET A 323 -38.10 -14.66 9.39
CA MET A 323 -38.12 -13.88 8.15
C MET A 323 -37.72 -14.75 6.94
N ASN A 324 -38.08 -14.31 5.73
CA ASN A 324 -37.73 -14.93 4.48
C ASN A 324 -38.15 -16.42 4.38
N ASP A 325 -39.38 -16.71 4.73
CA ASP A 325 -39.97 -18.07 4.76
C ASP A 325 -39.16 -19.04 5.65
N GLY A 326 -38.68 -18.53 6.80
CA GLY A 326 -37.91 -19.30 7.78
C GLY A 326 -36.43 -19.48 7.41
N ARG A 327 -35.93 -18.77 6.39
CA ARG A 327 -34.50 -18.77 6.06
C ARG A 327 -33.69 -17.82 6.95
N GLY A 328 -34.37 -16.94 7.69
CA GLY A 328 -33.79 -15.95 8.56
C GLY A 328 -33.47 -14.61 7.88
N PHE A 329 -33.24 -13.61 8.70
CA PHE A 329 -32.83 -12.25 8.25
C PHE A 329 -31.41 -12.22 7.70
N GLN A 330 -30.50 -13.04 8.27
CA GLN A 330 -29.08 -13.15 7.88
C GLN A 330 -28.75 -14.55 7.36
N PRO A 331 -27.85 -14.71 6.37
CA PRO A 331 -27.61 -16.00 5.71
C PRO A 331 -26.70 -16.96 6.49
N TRP A 332 -26.14 -16.51 7.63
CA TRP A 332 -25.09 -17.25 8.37
C TRP A 332 -25.63 -18.10 9.52
N GLY A 333 -26.90 -18.48 9.48
CA GLY A 333 -27.55 -19.34 10.47
C GLY A 333 -28.42 -18.59 11.47
N GLU A 334 -28.98 -19.35 12.41
CA GLU A 334 -29.94 -18.87 13.41
C GLU A 334 -29.33 -17.81 14.32
N LEU A 335 -30.05 -16.71 14.53
CA LEU A 335 -29.71 -15.64 15.46
C LEU A 335 -30.17 -15.97 16.87
N HIS A 336 -29.38 -15.61 17.86
CA HIS A 336 -29.66 -15.72 19.27
C HIS A 336 -29.46 -14.38 19.98
N PRO A 337 -30.03 -14.17 21.18
CA PRO A 337 -29.80 -12.97 21.97
C PRO A 337 -28.31 -12.66 22.12
N GLY A 338 -27.90 -11.43 21.79
CA GLY A 338 -26.52 -10.96 21.78
C GLY A 338 -25.74 -11.19 20.51
N ASP A 339 -26.34 -11.75 19.47
CA ASP A 339 -25.70 -11.83 18.14
C ASP A 339 -25.77 -10.50 17.39
N VAL A 340 -24.87 -10.30 16.46
CA VAL A 340 -24.82 -9.09 15.62
C VAL A 340 -25.94 -9.10 14.60
N VAL A 341 -26.70 -8.00 14.54
CA VAL A 341 -27.64 -7.69 13.46
C VAL A 341 -27.00 -6.63 12.57
N TYR A 342 -26.97 -6.89 11.27
CA TYR A 342 -26.48 -5.96 10.26
C TYR A 342 -27.62 -5.12 9.66
N LYS A 343 -27.28 -3.94 9.14
CA LYS A 343 -28.23 -3.05 8.48
C LYS A 343 -28.59 -3.58 7.11
N ASP A 344 -29.88 -3.73 6.88
CA ASP A 344 -30.48 -3.91 5.57
C ASP A 344 -30.44 -2.56 4.84
N LEU A 345 -29.46 -2.39 3.95
CA LEU A 345 -29.18 -1.11 3.27
C LEU A 345 -30.12 -0.88 2.08
N ASN A 346 -30.54 -1.95 1.40
CA ASN A 346 -31.44 -1.90 0.25
C ASN A 346 -32.91 -2.05 0.63
N GLN A 347 -33.20 -2.40 1.90
CA GLN A 347 -34.53 -2.57 2.49
C GLN A 347 -35.35 -3.71 1.83
N ASP A 348 -34.67 -4.80 1.44
CA ASP A 348 -35.34 -5.97 0.86
C ASP A 348 -35.75 -7.03 1.90
N GLY A 349 -35.46 -6.78 3.19
CA GLY A 349 -35.84 -7.63 4.31
C GLY A 349 -34.88 -8.79 4.59
N LYS A 350 -33.72 -8.83 4.01
CA LYS A 350 -32.66 -9.81 4.25
C LYS A 350 -31.29 -9.18 4.17
N ILE A 351 -30.27 -9.85 4.67
CA ILE A 351 -28.88 -9.43 4.53
C ILE A 351 -28.20 -10.31 3.49
N ASP A 352 -27.58 -9.70 2.49
CA ASP A 352 -26.77 -10.40 1.50
C ASP A 352 -25.58 -9.60 0.99
N ASP A 353 -24.65 -10.28 0.27
CA ASP A 353 -23.47 -9.65 -0.32
C ASP A 353 -23.80 -8.65 -1.42
N TYR A 354 -24.99 -8.76 -2.01
CA TYR A 354 -25.40 -7.95 -3.17
C TYR A 354 -26.07 -6.64 -2.78
N GLY A 355 -26.69 -6.57 -1.58
CA GLY A 355 -27.47 -5.44 -1.11
C GLY A 355 -26.84 -4.67 0.06
N ASP A 356 -26.12 -5.31 0.99
CA ASP A 356 -25.97 -4.81 2.34
C ASP A 356 -24.56 -4.47 2.78
N ARG A 357 -23.64 -4.38 1.82
CA ARG A 357 -22.28 -3.90 2.09
C ARG A 357 -22.08 -2.50 1.54
N THR A 358 -21.34 -1.69 2.26
CA THR A 358 -20.99 -0.32 1.85
C THR A 358 -19.55 -0.01 2.19
N HIS A 359 -19.03 1.05 1.54
CA HIS A 359 -17.72 1.57 1.84
C HIS A 359 -17.72 2.35 3.16
N MET A 360 -16.77 2.06 4.04
CA MET A 360 -16.68 2.68 5.35
C MET A 360 -15.22 2.93 5.76
N GLY A 361 -15.00 4.00 6.52
CA GLY A 361 -13.69 4.36 7.05
C GLY A 361 -12.75 4.97 6.01
N PHE A 362 -11.47 4.94 6.34
CA PHE A 362 -10.39 5.37 5.46
C PHE A 362 -9.68 4.15 4.86
N PRO A 363 -8.93 4.32 3.75
CA PRO A 363 -8.06 3.26 3.26
C PRO A 363 -7.06 2.81 4.33
N ARG A 364 -6.56 1.57 4.20
CA ARG A 364 -5.48 1.08 5.05
C ARG A 364 -4.20 1.90 4.91
N THR A 365 -3.93 2.42 3.71
CA THR A 365 -2.82 3.35 3.46
C THR A 365 -3.21 4.74 3.97
N PRO A 366 -2.47 5.31 4.94
CA PRO A 366 -2.80 6.61 5.49
C PRO A 366 -2.76 7.72 4.44
N GLU A 367 -3.71 8.64 4.47
CA GLU A 367 -3.67 9.84 3.63
C GLU A 367 -2.69 10.89 4.17
N ILE A 368 -2.49 10.91 5.49
CA ILE A 368 -1.59 11.85 6.17
C ILE A 368 -0.48 11.08 6.86
N GLN A 369 0.75 11.49 6.60
CA GLN A 369 1.93 11.03 7.32
C GLN A 369 2.77 12.22 7.73
N PHE A 370 3.33 12.17 8.94
CA PHE A 370 4.21 13.23 9.41
C PHE A 370 5.31 12.69 10.33
N GLY A 371 6.40 13.44 10.35
CA GLY A 371 7.52 13.24 11.25
C GLY A 371 7.97 14.57 11.84
N ILE A 372 8.30 14.58 13.13
CA ILE A 372 8.78 15.79 13.82
C ILE A 372 10.08 15.43 14.58
N PRO A 373 11.22 15.34 13.87
CA PRO A 373 12.51 15.27 14.55
C PRO A 373 12.90 16.63 15.10
N PHE A 374 13.33 16.64 16.37
CA PHE A 374 13.95 17.79 16.98
C PHE A 374 15.08 17.38 17.92
N GLY A 375 15.99 18.28 18.17
CA GLY A 375 17.10 18.01 19.07
C GLY A 375 17.71 19.28 19.63
N ILE A 376 18.37 19.10 20.75
CA ILE A 376 19.13 20.14 21.47
C ILE A 376 20.52 19.62 21.81
N GLN A 377 21.48 20.51 21.82
CA GLN A 377 22.84 20.24 22.25
C GLN A 377 23.32 21.39 23.16
N TYR A 378 23.86 21.04 24.32
CA TYR A 378 24.38 22.01 25.26
C TYR A 378 25.57 21.44 26.05
N LYS A 379 26.76 22.08 25.94
CA LYS A 379 27.98 21.74 26.69
C LYS A 379 28.31 20.26 26.77
N GLY A 380 28.23 19.55 25.63
CA GLY A 380 28.50 18.11 25.52
C GLY A 380 27.28 17.23 25.72
N PHE A 381 26.21 17.69 26.33
CA PHE A 381 24.93 17.01 26.35
C PHE A 381 24.21 17.19 25.04
N ASP A 382 23.59 16.12 24.55
CA ASP A 382 22.70 16.15 23.39
C ASP A 382 21.47 15.29 23.64
N VAL A 383 20.34 15.79 23.16
CA VAL A 383 19.07 15.08 23.15
C VAL A 383 18.48 15.16 21.77
N SER A 384 18.09 14.02 21.22
CA SER A 384 17.33 13.95 19.97
C SER A 384 16.03 13.17 20.16
N VAL A 385 14.98 13.70 19.58
CA VAL A 385 13.62 13.14 19.70
C VAL A 385 13.00 13.09 18.33
N MET A 386 12.25 12.04 18.04
CA MET A 386 11.47 11.93 16.82
C MET A 386 10.06 11.44 17.14
N PHE A 387 9.09 12.29 16.86
CA PHE A 387 7.69 11.89 16.77
C PHE A 387 7.36 11.49 15.34
N GLN A 388 6.54 10.47 15.19
CA GLN A 388 5.99 10.04 13.91
C GLN A 388 4.50 9.75 14.09
N GLY A 389 3.70 10.13 13.11
CA GLY A 389 2.28 9.81 13.11
C GLY A 389 1.72 9.55 11.71
N SER A 390 0.58 8.91 11.70
CA SER A 390 -0.26 8.78 10.52
C SER A 390 -1.72 8.96 10.89
N LEU A 391 -2.46 9.63 10.00
CA LEU A 391 -3.87 9.93 10.17
C LEU A 391 -4.65 9.57 8.91
N ASN A 392 -5.96 9.54 9.02
CA ASN A 392 -6.86 9.14 7.94
C ASN A 392 -6.52 7.72 7.44
N SER A 393 -6.47 6.78 8.38
CA SER A 393 -6.26 5.35 8.11
C SER A 393 -7.20 4.52 8.97
N SER A 394 -7.74 3.47 8.39
CA SER A 394 -8.54 2.46 9.10
C SER A 394 -7.97 1.08 8.85
N ILE A 395 -8.22 0.17 9.76
CA ILE A 395 -7.81 -1.23 9.65
C ILE A 395 -8.99 -2.14 9.98
N LEU A 396 -9.28 -3.04 9.08
CA LEU A 396 -10.23 -4.12 9.31
C LEU A 396 -9.45 -5.31 9.90
N LEU A 397 -9.71 -5.62 11.16
CA LEU A 397 -9.08 -6.75 11.85
C LEU A 397 -10.01 -7.97 11.77
N ASN A 398 -9.42 -9.15 11.66
CA ASN A 398 -10.16 -10.41 11.64
C ASN A 398 -9.36 -11.54 12.30
N GLY A 399 -9.99 -12.70 12.39
CA GLY A 399 -9.38 -13.93 12.89
C GLY A 399 -8.92 -13.84 14.34
N ALA A 400 -7.87 -14.57 14.67
CA ALA A 400 -7.35 -14.69 16.03
C ALA A 400 -6.93 -13.36 16.68
N ALA A 401 -6.80 -12.27 15.91
CA ALA A 401 -6.47 -10.96 16.47
C ALA A 401 -7.60 -10.36 17.31
N VAL A 402 -8.87 -10.58 16.93
CA VAL A 402 -10.06 -9.93 17.53
C VAL A 402 -11.16 -10.89 17.91
N TRP A 403 -11.24 -12.10 17.32
CA TRP A 403 -12.32 -13.05 17.60
C TRP A 403 -12.08 -13.79 18.92
N ASP A 404 -13.18 -14.15 19.57
CA ASP A 404 -13.24 -15.10 20.67
C ASP A 404 -13.26 -16.52 20.11
N PHE A 405 -12.62 -17.48 20.75
CA PHE A 405 -12.61 -18.91 20.40
C PHE A 405 -12.66 -19.20 18.89
N PRO A 406 -11.69 -18.77 18.08
CA PRO A 406 -11.82 -18.73 16.61
C PRO A 406 -11.80 -20.07 15.89
N SER A 407 -11.40 -21.18 16.55
CA SER A 407 -11.30 -22.50 15.91
C SER A 407 -11.73 -23.63 16.80
N TYR A 408 -12.38 -24.65 16.21
CA TYR A 408 -12.71 -25.92 16.86
C TYR A 408 -11.52 -26.88 16.92
N GLU A 409 -10.66 -26.84 15.90
CA GLU A 409 -9.73 -27.92 15.61
C GLU A 409 -8.36 -27.73 16.27
N GLN A 410 -8.11 -26.51 16.75
CA GLN A 410 -6.81 -26.19 17.35
C GLN A 410 -7.01 -25.54 18.70
N ASP A 411 -6.77 -26.29 19.76
CA ASP A 411 -6.79 -25.84 21.17
C ASP A 411 -5.92 -24.61 21.45
N GLN A 412 -5.07 -24.23 20.51
CA GLN A 412 -4.14 -23.11 20.65
C GLN A 412 -4.79 -21.73 20.57
N TYR A 413 -5.99 -21.59 20.00
CA TYR A 413 -6.63 -20.31 19.73
C TYR A 413 -7.87 -20.03 20.60
N GLY A 414 -8.18 -20.91 21.52
CA GLY A 414 -9.35 -20.80 22.43
C GLY A 414 -9.25 -19.73 23.50
N LYS A 415 -8.67 -18.54 23.18
CA LYS A 415 -8.46 -17.48 24.16
C LYS A 415 -9.43 -16.33 23.98
N VAL A 416 -9.97 -15.85 25.12
CA VAL A 416 -10.65 -14.55 25.19
C VAL A 416 -9.61 -13.44 25.44
N LYS A 417 -9.94 -12.22 25.00
CA LYS A 417 -9.10 -11.02 25.14
C LYS A 417 -9.80 -10.00 26.04
N HIS A 418 -9.06 -8.97 26.44
CA HIS A 418 -9.60 -7.91 27.29
C HIS A 418 -10.84 -7.24 26.68
N MET A 419 -10.90 -7.04 25.36
CA MET A 419 -12.06 -6.47 24.67
C MET A 419 -13.34 -7.31 24.86
N HIS A 420 -13.23 -8.62 25.05
CA HIS A 420 -14.36 -9.52 25.25
C HIS A 420 -14.98 -9.40 26.65
N LEU A 421 -14.40 -8.64 27.56
CA LEU A 421 -15.02 -8.31 28.85
C LEU A 421 -16.27 -7.44 28.68
N ASN A 422 -16.31 -6.63 27.62
CA ASN A 422 -17.45 -5.78 27.26
C ASN A 422 -18.49 -6.49 26.38
N ARG A 423 -18.52 -7.84 26.42
CA ARG A 423 -19.46 -8.65 25.65
C ARG A 423 -20.89 -8.48 26.12
N TRP A 424 -21.78 -8.78 25.21
CA TRP A 424 -23.19 -8.92 25.52
C TRP A 424 -23.46 -10.10 26.49
N THR A 425 -24.21 -9.84 27.51
CA THR A 425 -24.85 -10.78 28.45
C THR A 425 -26.17 -10.16 28.88
N GLU A 426 -27.10 -10.92 29.46
CA GLU A 426 -28.35 -10.37 29.95
C GLU A 426 -28.18 -9.19 30.91
N ALA A 427 -27.08 -9.20 31.69
CA ALA A 427 -26.76 -8.10 32.62
C ALA A 427 -26.08 -6.88 31.95
N THR A 428 -25.54 -7.02 30.76
CA THR A 428 -24.77 -5.98 30.07
C THR A 428 -25.35 -5.57 28.71
N LYS A 429 -26.53 -6.07 28.36
CA LYS A 429 -27.12 -5.88 27.02
C LYS A 429 -27.28 -4.43 26.58
N ASP A 430 -27.50 -3.50 27.51
CA ASP A 430 -27.69 -2.07 27.21
C ASP A 430 -26.35 -1.30 26.99
N VAL A 431 -25.21 -1.89 27.37
CA VAL A 431 -23.89 -1.24 27.32
C VAL A 431 -22.82 -2.06 26.61
N ALA A 432 -23.16 -3.24 26.12
CA ALA A 432 -22.23 -4.13 25.45
C ALA A 432 -21.67 -3.49 24.17
N THR A 433 -20.37 -3.63 23.97
CA THR A 433 -19.67 -3.18 22.74
C THR A 433 -19.10 -4.36 21.93
N TYR A 434 -19.30 -5.58 22.41
CA TYR A 434 -18.92 -6.82 21.76
C TYR A 434 -20.08 -7.81 21.86
N PRO A 435 -20.37 -8.63 20.84
CA PRO A 435 -21.49 -9.57 20.86
C PRO A 435 -21.31 -10.67 21.93
N ARG A 436 -22.29 -11.54 22.08
CA ARG A 436 -22.12 -12.74 22.91
C ARG A 436 -20.95 -13.58 22.41
N LEU A 437 -20.27 -14.26 23.32
CA LEU A 437 -19.16 -15.15 22.93
C LEU A 437 -19.71 -16.40 22.23
N THR A 438 -19.04 -16.79 21.16
CA THR A 438 -19.40 -17.97 20.37
C THR A 438 -18.17 -18.85 20.15
N TYR A 439 -18.38 -20.15 20.02
CA TYR A 439 -17.30 -21.08 19.74
C TYR A 439 -17.18 -21.33 18.23
N GLY A 440 -15.94 -21.37 17.71
CA GLY A 440 -15.68 -21.61 16.30
C GLY A 440 -15.98 -20.44 15.37
N ALA A 441 -16.14 -20.73 14.10
CA ALA A 441 -16.41 -19.75 13.04
C ALA A 441 -17.93 -19.46 12.95
N TYR A 442 -18.45 -18.69 13.89
CA TYR A 442 -19.85 -18.24 13.88
C TYR A 442 -19.96 -16.90 13.18
N GLU A 443 -20.32 -16.91 11.91
CA GLU A 443 -20.20 -15.76 11.01
C GLU A 443 -21.11 -14.57 11.37
N ASN A 444 -22.26 -14.77 12.00
CA ASN A 444 -23.08 -13.66 12.50
C ASN A 444 -22.25 -12.71 13.37
N ASN A 445 -21.38 -13.23 14.24
CA ASN A 445 -20.55 -12.45 15.16
C ASN A 445 -19.11 -12.28 14.71
N LYS A 446 -18.61 -13.14 13.82
CA LYS A 446 -17.21 -13.22 13.39
C LYS A 446 -17.03 -13.02 11.89
N ASN A 447 -17.89 -12.20 11.29
CA ASN A 447 -17.76 -11.87 9.89
C ASN A 447 -16.55 -10.97 9.67
N GLY A 448 -15.61 -11.42 8.82
CA GLY A 448 -14.40 -10.69 8.49
C GLY A 448 -14.63 -9.34 7.79
N ASN A 449 -15.83 -9.13 7.27
CA ASN A 449 -16.27 -7.89 6.63
C ASN A 449 -17.21 -7.06 7.51
N SER A 450 -17.25 -7.28 8.82
CA SER A 450 -18.09 -6.53 9.74
C SER A 450 -17.48 -5.19 10.13
N SER A 451 -18.29 -4.13 10.16
CA SER A 451 -17.89 -2.83 10.70
C SER A 451 -17.52 -2.88 12.19
N LEU A 452 -17.96 -3.92 12.93
CA LEU A 452 -17.54 -4.17 14.30
C LEU A 452 -16.03 -4.24 14.47
N PHE A 453 -15.34 -4.74 13.45
CA PHE A 453 -13.89 -4.95 13.45
C PHE A 453 -13.14 -3.91 12.63
N LEU A 454 -13.82 -2.85 12.20
CA LEU A 454 -13.20 -1.72 11.51
C LEU A 454 -12.73 -0.68 12.53
N TYR A 455 -11.43 -0.63 12.75
CA TYR A 455 -10.81 0.25 13.74
C TYR A 455 -10.13 1.45 13.10
N ASN A 456 -10.10 2.54 13.85
CA ASN A 456 -9.27 3.69 13.52
C ASN A 456 -7.79 3.32 13.70
N ALA A 457 -7.00 3.43 12.62
CA ALA A 457 -5.58 3.11 12.62
C ALA A 457 -4.67 4.34 12.80
N ASN A 458 -5.25 5.50 13.12
CA ASN A 458 -4.50 6.71 13.40
C ASN A 458 -3.58 6.52 14.62
N TYR A 459 -2.37 7.05 14.53
CA TYR A 459 -1.46 7.03 15.67
C TYR A 459 -0.48 8.20 15.66
N ILE A 460 -0.01 8.56 16.83
CA ILE A 460 1.19 9.37 17.08
C ILE A 460 2.09 8.57 18.01
N ARG A 461 3.37 8.45 17.67
CA ARG A 461 4.33 7.72 18.49
C ARG A 461 5.60 8.53 18.76
N LEU A 462 6.15 8.37 19.92
CA LEU A 462 7.54 8.69 20.19
C LEU A 462 8.40 7.56 19.59
N LYS A 463 8.93 7.82 18.37
CA LYS A 463 9.64 6.81 17.61
C LYS A 463 11.04 6.56 18.12
N ASN A 464 11.78 7.65 18.36
CA ASN A 464 13.14 7.62 18.84
C ASN A 464 13.33 8.67 19.95
N LEU A 465 14.07 8.30 20.97
CA LEU A 465 14.61 9.22 21.97
C LEU A 465 16.06 8.79 22.21
N GLU A 466 16.98 9.73 22.08
CA GLU A 466 18.38 9.52 22.41
C GLU A 466 18.87 10.65 23.30
N VAL A 467 19.57 10.29 24.36
CA VAL A 467 20.24 11.22 25.26
C VAL A 467 21.71 10.84 25.31
N GLY A 468 22.58 11.76 24.95
CA GLY A 468 24.00 11.56 24.87
C GLY A 468 24.80 12.57 25.64
N TYR A 469 26.02 12.20 26.01
CA TYR A 469 27.01 13.08 26.57
C TYR A 469 28.38 12.83 25.97
N SER A 470 28.97 13.88 25.39
CA SER A 470 30.32 13.88 24.85
C SER A 470 31.30 14.43 25.89
N LEU A 471 32.32 13.65 26.22
CA LEU A 471 33.34 14.06 27.15
C LEU A 471 34.13 15.27 26.63
N PRO A 472 34.47 16.24 27.51
CA PRO A 472 35.31 17.36 27.14
C PRO A 472 36.71 16.90 26.65
N LYS A 473 37.25 17.57 25.64
CA LYS A 473 38.52 17.21 25.01
C LYS A 473 39.70 17.19 25.98
N ASN A 474 39.70 18.02 27.04
CA ASN A 474 40.74 18.05 28.05
C ASN A 474 40.82 16.74 28.86
N ILE A 475 39.69 16.05 29.05
CA ILE A 475 39.64 14.77 29.77
C ILE A 475 40.11 13.62 28.91
N ILE A 476 39.68 13.56 27.65
CA ILE A 476 39.95 12.43 26.74
C ILE A 476 41.36 12.47 26.11
N ARG A 477 41.98 13.66 26.07
CA ARG A 477 43.32 13.87 25.52
C ARG A 477 44.41 13.10 26.26
N PHE A 478 44.22 12.89 27.55
CA PHE A 478 45.09 12.07 28.38
C PHE A 478 45.16 10.62 27.90
N ALA A 479 44.07 10.08 27.36
CA ALA A 479 43.99 8.71 26.85
C ALA A 479 44.32 8.62 25.35
N GLY A 480 44.79 9.69 24.72
CA GLY A 480 45.06 9.73 23.28
C GLY A 480 43.80 9.65 22.39
N LEU A 481 42.61 9.85 22.96
CA LEU A 481 41.33 9.73 22.25
C LEU A 481 40.90 11.09 21.71
N GLN A 482 40.26 11.07 20.53
CA GLN A 482 39.78 12.29 19.86
C GLN A 482 38.34 12.65 20.25
N ASN A 483 37.49 11.64 20.46
CA ASN A 483 36.10 11.79 20.85
C ASN A 483 35.62 10.57 21.64
N VAL A 484 34.92 10.82 22.75
CA VAL A 484 34.22 9.79 23.55
C VAL A 484 32.84 10.29 23.82
N ARG A 485 31.82 9.58 23.44
CA ARG A 485 30.41 9.87 23.68
C ARG A 485 29.72 8.68 24.29
N PHE A 486 29.03 8.88 25.38
CA PHE A 486 28.10 7.93 25.98
C PHE A 486 26.69 8.31 25.60
N TYR A 487 25.85 7.34 25.28
CA TYR A 487 24.45 7.61 24.98
C TYR A 487 23.53 6.48 25.39
N VAL A 488 22.29 6.82 25.64
CA VAL A 488 21.17 5.90 25.86
C VAL A 488 20.13 6.19 24.79
N GLN A 489 19.64 5.14 24.14
CA GLN A 489 18.70 5.26 23.03
C GLN A 489 17.50 4.35 23.26
N GLY A 490 16.31 4.87 23.00
CA GLY A 490 15.06 4.14 23.03
C GLY A 490 14.32 4.23 21.70
N PHE A 491 13.75 3.11 21.26
CA PHE A 491 12.93 3.02 20.05
C PHE A 491 11.50 2.62 20.37
N LYS A 492 10.53 3.23 19.67
CA LYS A 492 9.09 2.92 19.80
C LYS A 492 8.59 2.98 21.24
N LEU A 493 9.02 3.98 21.99
CA LEU A 493 8.82 4.08 23.43
C LEU A 493 7.37 4.20 23.86
N THR A 494 6.57 4.91 23.10
CA THR A 494 5.13 5.05 23.37
C THR A 494 4.33 5.27 22.08
N ASN A 495 3.09 4.78 22.08
CA ASN A 495 2.11 5.03 21.04
C ASN A 495 0.87 5.64 21.67
N ILE A 496 0.42 6.75 21.15
CA ILE A 496 -0.91 7.32 21.42
C ILE A 496 -1.77 6.87 20.26
N ARG A 497 -2.76 6.00 20.53
CA ARG A 497 -3.75 5.52 19.58
C ARG A 497 -5.11 5.97 20.06
N GLN A 498 -5.95 6.36 19.13
CA GLN A 498 -7.37 6.55 19.37
C GLN A 498 -8.05 5.25 18.90
N PHE A 499 -8.48 4.43 19.86
CA PHE A 499 -9.30 3.24 19.60
C PHE A 499 -10.76 3.61 19.70
#